data_00765e63d4b678d03c469bc77397912f
#
_entry.id   00765e63d4b678d03c469bc77397912f
#
_cell.length_a   1.000
_cell.length_b   1.000
_cell.length_c   1.000
_cell.angle_alpha   90.00
_cell.angle_beta   90.00
_cell.angle_gamma   90.00
#
_symmetry.space_group_name_H-M   'P 1'
#
loop_
_entity.id
_entity.type
_entity.pdbx_description
1 polymer ?
#
loop_
_entity_poly.entity_id
_entity_poly.type
_entity_poly.pdbx_seq_one_letter_code
_entity_poly.pdbx_strand_id
1 'polypeptide(L)'
;MSLTRRDFAKTSAITGAGIALAGSAGVLATAPNALASTETEAAHGDAAAHGRGPGHGQGHGHGLPGVGYGPLEPDPDGLLALPAGFGYQIITYSGRTRLESGEFTPSNHDGTATFEGPRGATLLVNNHELAGPRAKWAHPVPLTEGLVYDPAAAGGCTVVEVRRDRVAEWVGIAGTSTNCAGGSTPWGTWLTCEETEDKAGHNGMTKDHGYVFEVDPADRRANRAPEPVKALGRYAHEAVVVDPRRGHLFLTEDAAGPNGLLYRWTAPTGFRHGRGRLRTLADDAGVLQAFKCFDSGGRFVDDLSRATRTGTVYGVDWVDVPDRDARQVSTRKQFGEGQVTRARKLEGMWWGDGGVYVVSSFARAESPVQHDGQVWFYDPRRRTLTLKVLLGVNQDPGEDGAFDGPDNITVSPYGGLVIAEDGEGVQHLFGATDSGRTYPIARNELNIGTAAEPEYSEFTGVTFSPDGRTLYANIQTPGIMVAITGPWKRHKR
;
A
#
# COMPACT_ATOMS: atom_id res chain seq x y z
N MET A 1 25.35 -7.84 -4.44
CA MET A 1 25.84 -6.97 -5.54
C MET A 1 24.66 -6.14 -5.94
N SER A 2 24.73 -4.80 -5.91
CA SER A 2 23.66 -3.99 -6.48
C SER A 2 23.74 -4.05 -8.00
N LEU A 3 22.61 -4.20 -8.68
CA LEU A 3 22.56 -4.13 -10.14
C LEU A 3 22.68 -2.65 -10.56
N THR A 4 23.44 -2.39 -11.62
CA THR A 4 23.55 -1.06 -12.20
C THR A 4 22.59 -0.92 -13.38
N ARG A 5 22.28 0.34 -13.79
CA ARG A 5 21.49 0.61 -15.02
C ARG A 5 21.99 -0.17 -16.24
N ARG A 6 23.33 -0.34 -16.37
CA ARG A 6 23.92 -1.13 -17.47
C ARG A 6 23.64 -2.62 -17.42
N ASP A 7 23.44 -3.17 -16.23
CA ASP A 7 23.14 -4.60 -16.06
C ASP A 7 21.68 -4.89 -16.44
N PHE A 8 20.78 -3.93 -16.22
CA PHE A 8 19.37 -3.99 -16.64
C PHE A 8 19.23 -4.09 -18.17
N ALA A 9 19.85 -3.19 -18.94
CA ALA A 9 19.75 -3.14 -20.39
C ALA A 9 20.24 -4.40 -21.12
N LYS A 10 21.21 -5.12 -20.54
CA LYS A 10 21.77 -6.35 -21.16
C LYS A 10 20.87 -7.57 -21.00
N THR A 11 19.95 -7.57 -20.04
CA THR A 11 19.12 -8.74 -19.71
C THR A 11 17.72 -8.66 -20.29
N SER A 12 17.24 -7.47 -20.66
CA SER A 12 15.90 -7.26 -21.26
C SER A 12 15.76 -7.83 -22.69
N ALA A 13 16.83 -8.30 -23.32
CA ALA A 13 16.81 -8.80 -24.69
C ALA A 13 16.45 -10.29 -24.85
N ILE A 14 16.21 -11.03 -23.79
CA ILE A 14 15.88 -12.47 -23.86
C ILE A 14 14.76 -12.78 -22.87
N THR A 15 13.53 -12.79 -23.31
CA THR A 15 12.46 -13.79 -23.07
C THR A 15 11.10 -13.22 -23.46
N GLY A 16 10.72 -13.39 -24.71
CA GLY A 16 9.33 -13.46 -25.12
C GLY A 16 8.84 -14.89 -24.88
N ALA A 17 8.36 -15.19 -23.69
CA ALA A 17 7.55 -16.37 -23.44
C ALA A 17 6.42 -15.94 -22.52
N GLY A 18 5.19 -15.91 -23.07
CA GLY A 18 4.00 -15.49 -22.38
C GLY A 18 3.75 -16.33 -21.13
N ILE A 19 3.69 -15.65 -20.00
CA ILE A 19 3.09 -16.18 -18.77
C ILE A 19 1.76 -15.44 -18.63
N ALA A 20 0.66 -16.18 -18.75
CA ALA A 20 -0.65 -15.67 -18.38
C ALA A 20 -0.65 -15.44 -16.86
N LEU A 21 -0.57 -14.21 -16.44
CA LEU A 21 -0.72 -13.80 -15.05
C LEU A 21 -2.21 -13.60 -14.78
N ALA A 22 -2.76 -14.40 -13.86
CA ALA A 22 -4.04 -14.10 -13.27
C ALA A 22 -3.84 -12.94 -12.28
N GLY A 23 -4.15 -11.74 -12.74
CA GLY A 23 -4.28 -10.59 -11.86
C GLY A 23 -5.42 -10.82 -10.87
N SER A 24 -5.29 -10.37 -9.64
CA SER A 24 -6.36 -10.31 -8.64
C SER A 24 -7.41 -9.27 -9.05
N ALA A 25 -8.12 -9.53 -10.14
CA ALA A 25 -9.31 -8.78 -10.50
C ALA A 25 -10.45 -9.27 -9.60
N GLY A 26 -10.95 -8.37 -8.75
CA GLY A 26 -12.17 -8.61 -7.99
C GLY A 26 -13.30 -9.08 -8.91
N VAL A 27 -13.92 -10.19 -8.54
CA VAL A 27 -15.04 -10.79 -9.25
C VAL A 27 -16.22 -9.83 -9.29
N LEU A 28 -16.41 -9.12 -10.40
CA LEU A 28 -17.65 -8.50 -10.77
C LEU A 28 -18.61 -9.56 -11.30
N ALA A 29 -19.59 -9.92 -10.48
CA ALA A 29 -20.69 -10.77 -10.92
C ALA A 29 -21.54 -10.00 -11.92
N THR A 30 -21.48 -10.38 -13.20
CA THR A 30 -22.39 -9.93 -14.24
C THR A 30 -23.66 -10.75 -14.19
N ALA A 31 -24.80 -10.11 -13.94
CA ALA A 31 -26.12 -10.65 -14.26
C ALA A 31 -26.51 -10.25 -15.69
N PRO A 32 -27.13 -11.13 -16.48
CA PRO A 32 -27.47 -10.82 -17.86
C PRO A 32 -28.84 -10.12 -17.93
N ASN A 33 -28.91 -9.03 -18.67
CA ASN A 33 -30.21 -8.56 -19.17
C ASN A 33 -30.18 -8.47 -20.70
N ALA A 34 -31.13 -9.12 -21.29
CA ALA A 34 -31.39 -9.21 -22.72
C ALA A 34 -32.46 -8.19 -23.16
N LEU A 35 -32.33 -7.77 -24.44
CA LEU A 35 -33.36 -7.25 -25.37
C LEU A 35 -33.90 -5.84 -25.11
N ALA A 36 -34.05 -4.96 -26.07
CA ALA A 36 -34.40 -5.06 -27.50
C ALA A 36 -34.15 -3.72 -28.21
N SER A 37 -33.90 -3.87 -29.49
CA SER A 37 -33.82 -2.89 -30.55
C SER A 37 -35.03 -1.98 -30.73
N THR A 38 -34.80 -0.73 -31.21
CA THR A 38 -35.53 -0.19 -32.39
C THR A 38 -34.81 1.05 -32.93
N GLU A 39 -34.57 0.98 -34.26
CA GLU A 39 -34.14 2.08 -35.13
C GLU A 39 -35.22 3.17 -35.23
N THR A 40 -34.82 4.42 -35.51
CA THR A 40 -35.43 5.24 -36.55
C THR A 40 -34.54 6.44 -36.93
N GLU A 41 -34.50 6.66 -38.22
CA GLU A 41 -33.73 7.62 -39.00
C GLU A 41 -34.22 9.07 -38.99
N ALA A 42 -33.30 9.92 -39.50
CA ALA A 42 -33.49 11.12 -40.35
C ALA A 42 -33.88 12.44 -39.69
N ALA A 43 -33.42 13.59 -40.09
CA ALA A 43 -32.68 14.14 -41.20
C ALA A 43 -32.44 15.65 -40.99
N HIS A 44 -31.37 16.15 -41.56
CA HIS A 44 -31.14 17.46 -42.20
C HIS A 44 -31.38 18.81 -41.48
N GLY A 45 -30.37 19.66 -41.64
CA GLY A 45 -30.52 21.14 -41.61
C GLY A 45 -29.19 21.87 -41.54
N ASP A 46 -28.79 22.40 -42.67
CA ASP A 46 -27.60 23.22 -42.99
C ASP A 46 -27.49 24.57 -42.28
N ALA A 47 -26.27 25.03 -42.17
CA ALA A 47 -25.71 26.27 -42.72
C ALA A 47 -24.94 27.23 -41.77
N ALA A 48 -23.66 27.36 -42.14
CA ALA A 48 -22.83 28.57 -42.26
C ALA A 48 -22.47 29.42 -41.02
N ALA A 49 -21.25 29.55 -40.72
CA ALA A 49 -20.05 30.21 -41.26
C ALA A 49 -19.48 31.31 -40.34
N HIS A 50 -18.15 31.32 -40.28
CA HIS A 50 -17.21 32.39 -39.96
C HIS A 50 -16.81 32.72 -38.52
N GLY A 51 -15.52 32.49 -38.28
CA GLY A 51 -14.74 33.15 -37.24
C GLY A 51 -13.37 32.50 -37.01
N ARG A 52 -12.39 32.81 -37.84
CA ARG A 52 -10.97 32.49 -37.60
C ARG A 52 -10.42 33.32 -36.42
N GLY A 53 -9.88 32.66 -35.42
CA GLY A 53 -8.97 33.23 -34.45
C GLY A 53 -7.79 32.29 -34.21
N PRO A 54 -6.56 32.75 -34.01
CA PRO A 54 -5.35 31.93 -34.10
C PRO A 54 -5.19 30.99 -32.91
N GLY A 55 -4.88 29.73 -33.21
CA GLY A 55 -4.55 28.71 -32.23
C GLY A 55 -3.29 29.04 -31.44
N HIS A 56 -3.40 28.98 -30.13
CA HIS A 56 -2.27 28.73 -29.25
C HIS A 56 -2.51 27.37 -28.61
N GLY A 57 -1.81 26.38 -29.13
CA GLY A 57 -1.59 25.15 -28.43
C GLY A 57 -0.77 25.44 -27.18
N GLN A 58 -1.39 25.33 -26.02
CA GLN A 58 -0.68 25.26 -24.73
C GLN A 58 -0.96 23.89 -24.16
N GLY A 59 0.05 23.02 -24.25
CA GLY A 59 0.13 21.83 -23.43
C GLY A 59 0.16 22.27 -21.96
N HIS A 60 -0.83 21.87 -21.20
CA HIS A 60 -0.93 22.21 -19.78
C HIS A 60 -0.46 21.05 -18.90
N GLY A 61 0.86 20.86 -18.87
CA GLY A 61 1.51 20.23 -17.72
C GLY A 61 1.79 21.33 -16.68
N HIS A 62 0.82 21.72 -15.87
CA HIS A 62 1.01 22.79 -14.87
C HIS A 62 1.16 22.25 -13.46
N GLY A 63 2.39 21.80 -13.11
CA GLY A 63 2.82 21.89 -11.73
C GLY A 63 2.84 23.37 -11.31
N LEU A 64 2.06 23.75 -10.29
CA LEU A 64 2.03 25.13 -9.77
C LEU A 64 3.44 25.54 -9.32
N PRO A 65 3.92 26.75 -9.61
CA PRO A 65 5.25 27.19 -9.22
C PRO A 65 5.49 27.01 -7.72
N GLY A 66 6.52 26.26 -7.34
CA GLY A 66 6.97 26.07 -5.96
C GLY A 66 6.50 24.80 -5.25
N VAL A 67 5.73 23.92 -5.88
CA VAL A 67 5.35 22.60 -5.36
C VAL A 67 5.96 21.51 -6.23
N GLY A 68 6.50 20.45 -5.59
CA GLY A 68 7.15 19.34 -6.29
C GLY A 68 8.60 19.61 -6.69
N TYR A 69 9.12 18.73 -7.52
CA TYR A 69 10.53 18.68 -7.93
C TYR A 69 10.72 19.02 -9.42
N GLY A 70 9.67 19.31 -10.15
CA GLY A 70 9.66 19.57 -11.58
C GLY A 70 8.99 18.43 -12.37
N PRO A 71 8.99 18.54 -13.71
CA PRO A 71 8.45 17.50 -14.57
C PRO A 71 9.29 16.22 -14.47
N LEU A 72 8.67 15.08 -14.74
CA LEU A 72 9.36 13.80 -14.85
C LEU A 72 10.06 13.71 -16.20
N GLU A 73 11.32 13.29 -16.19
CA GLU A 73 12.12 13.00 -17.38
C GLU A 73 12.07 11.50 -17.65
N PRO A 74 11.73 11.06 -18.87
CA PRO A 74 11.72 9.64 -19.24
C PRO A 74 13.05 8.96 -18.95
N ASP A 75 12.99 7.73 -18.49
CA ASP A 75 14.18 6.92 -18.25
C ASP A 75 14.68 6.26 -19.56
N PRO A 76 15.90 6.50 -20.00
CA PRO A 76 16.47 5.80 -21.15
C PRO A 76 16.48 4.27 -21.03
N ASP A 77 16.50 3.75 -19.80
CA ASP A 77 16.46 2.32 -19.50
C ASP A 77 15.03 1.78 -19.35
N GLY A 78 14.01 2.66 -19.39
CA GLY A 78 12.58 2.29 -19.39
C GLY A 78 12.12 1.66 -18.08
N LEU A 79 12.65 2.10 -16.93
CA LEU A 79 12.21 1.61 -15.62
C LEU A 79 11.49 2.68 -14.81
N LEU A 80 12.08 3.88 -14.67
CA LEU A 80 11.58 4.86 -13.69
C LEU A 80 11.85 6.30 -14.14
N ALA A 81 10.82 7.01 -14.61
CA ALA A 81 10.93 8.45 -14.87
C ALA A 81 11.03 9.22 -13.53
N LEU A 82 11.96 10.18 -13.48
CA LEU A 82 12.27 10.99 -12.29
C LEU A 82 12.46 12.46 -12.65
N PRO A 83 12.27 13.40 -11.72
CA PRO A 83 12.61 14.80 -11.98
C PRO A 83 14.11 15.02 -12.18
N ALA A 84 14.48 16.12 -12.84
CA ALA A 84 15.89 16.48 -13.06
C ALA A 84 16.70 16.50 -11.75
N GLY A 85 17.87 15.87 -11.79
CA GLY A 85 18.80 15.77 -10.64
C GLY A 85 18.48 14.64 -9.67
N PHE A 86 17.41 13.90 -9.87
CA PHE A 86 17.15 12.64 -9.17
C PHE A 86 17.77 11.46 -9.93
N GLY A 87 18.00 10.37 -9.21
CA GLY A 87 18.46 9.12 -9.77
C GLY A 87 18.07 7.96 -8.88
N TYR A 88 18.13 6.75 -9.41
CA TYR A 88 17.79 5.54 -8.66
C TYR A 88 18.83 4.44 -8.81
N GLN A 89 18.79 3.47 -7.89
CA GLN A 89 19.51 2.21 -7.95
C GLN A 89 18.52 1.07 -7.70
N ILE A 90 18.64 -0.03 -8.46
CA ILE A 90 17.94 -1.27 -8.17
C ILE A 90 18.65 -1.96 -7.01
N ILE A 91 17.92 -2.23 -5.93
CA ILE A 91 18.43 -2.89 -4.72
C ILE A 91 18.21 -4.39 -4.80
N THR A 92 16.97 -4.81 -5.05
CA THR A 92 16.60 -6.22 -5.28
C THR A 92 15.71 -6.33 -6.52
N TYR A 93 15.73 -7.53 -7.14
CA TYR A 93 14.93 -7.83 -8.31
C TYR A 93 14.55 -9.30 -8.29
N SER A 94 13.27 -9.60 -8.20
CA SER A 94 12.75 -10.97 -8.22
C SER A 94 13.29 -11.78 -9.42
N GLY A 95 13.71 -13.00 -9.14
CA GLY A 95 14.27 -13.90 -10.16
C GLY A 95 15.63 -13.49 -10.72
N ARG A 96 16.23 -12.37 -10.27
CA ARG A 96 17.56 -11.89 -10.74
C ARG A 96 18.56 -11.73 -9.61
N THR A 97 18.18 -11.07 -8.52
CA THR A 97 19.02 -11.02 -7.31
C THR A 97 18.81 -12.29 -6.47
N ARG A 98 19.68 -12.50 -5.50
CA ARG A 98 19.66 -13.72 -4.68
C ARG A 98 19.78 -13.39 -3.21
N LEU A 99 19.09 -14.20 -2.42
CA LEU A 99 19.26 -14.25 -0.98
C LEU A 99 20.64 -14.81 -0.63
N GLU A 100 21.10 -14.61 0.61
CA GLU A 100 22.33 -15.19 1.14
C GLU A 100 22.33 -16.74 1.07
N SER A 101 21.18 -17.37 1.10
CA SER A 101 20.99 -18.81 0.97
C SER A 101 21.16 -19.34 -0.46
N GLY A 102 21.15 -18.43 -1.45
CA GLY A 102 21.36 -18.74 -2.87
C GLY A 102 20.10 -18.80 -3.71
N GLU A 103 18.90 -18.87 -3.12
CA GLU A 103 17.64 -18.79 -3.83
C GLU A 103 17.44 -17.39 -4.41
N PHE A 104 16.56 -17.27 -5.40
CA PHE A 104 16.22 -15.97 -5.96
C PHE A 104 15.39 -15.14 -4.98
N THR A 105 15.54 -13.81 -5.05
CA THR A 105 14.65 -12.84 -4.43
C THR A 105 13.21 -13.17 -4.80
N PRO A 106 12.28 -13.24 -3.83
CA PRO A 106 10.88 -13.56 -4.09
C PRO A 106 10.16 -12.51 -4.93
N SER A 107 8.98 -12.86 -5.47
CA SER A 107 8.16 -11.98 -6.29
C SER A 107 7.29 -11.04 -5.43
N ASN A 108 6.56 -10.17 -6.11
CA ASN A 108 5.53 -9.29 -5.56
C ASN A 108 5.98 -8.58 -4.28
N HIS A 109 6.92 -7.66 -4.46
CA HIS A 109 7.38 -6.79 -3.38
C HIS A 109 6.25 -5.86 -2.96
N ASP A 110 6.06 -5.71 -1.64
CA ASP A 110 5.00 -4.88 -1.10
C ASP A 110 5.47 -4.04 0.10
N GLY A 111 4.65 -3.89 1.13
CA GLY A 111 4.92 -3.05 2.28
C GLY A 111 6.34 -3.16 2.81
N THR A 112 6.98 -2.00 2.98
CA THR A 112 8.39 -1.92 3.36
C THR A 112 8.60 -0.85 4.43
N ALA A 113 9.47 -1.12 5.39
CA ALA A 113 9.99 -0.09 6.29
C ALA A 113 11.50 -0.20 6.47
N THR A 114 12.11 0.94 6.77
CA THR A 114 13.54 1.07 7.04
C THR A 114 13.84 1.13 8.54
N PHE A 115 14.98 0.58 8.92
CA PHE A 115 15.49 0.57 10.29
C PHE A 115 16.98 0.88 10.30
N GLU A 116 17.46 1.47 11.40
CA GLU A 116 18.90 1.62 11.60
C GLU A 116 19.57 0.26 11.76
N GLY A 117 20.53 -0.02 10.91
CA GLY A 117 21.34 -1.23 10.95
C GLY A 117 22.71 -1.03 11.57
N PRO A 118 23.48 -2.11 11.78
CA PRO A 118 24.82 -2.05 12.32
C PRO A 118 25.79 -1.28 11.39
N ARG A 119 26.69 -0.47 11.98
CA ARG A 119 27.75 0.26 11.26
C ARG A 119 27.21 1.21 10.19
N GLY A 120 26.05 1.82 10.40
CA GLY A 120 25.43 2.76 9.46
C GLY A 120 24.79 2.09 8.23
N ALA A 121 24.47 0.81 8.29
CA ALA A 121 23.62 0.16 7.30
C ALA A 121 22.19 0.62 7.46
N THR A 122 21.43 0.57 6.38
CA THR A 122 19.95 0.59 6.41
C THR A 122 19.47 -0.85 6.33
N LEU A 123 18.65 -1.28 7.28
CA LEU A 123 17.89 -2.52 7.20
C LEU A 123 16.50 -2.19 6.67
N LEU A 124 16.01 -2.99 5.73
CA LEU A 124 14.63 -2.92 5.26
C LEU A 124 13.96 -4.26 5.54
N VAL A 125 12.71 -4.24 5.98
CA VAL A 125 11.85 -5.42 5.89
C VAL A 125 10.93 -5.20 4.71
N ASN A 126 10.90 -6.16 3.80
CA ASN A 126 10.11 -6.12 2.58
C ASN A 126 9.13 -7.28 2.58
N ASN A 127 7.86 -6.97 2.44
CA ASN A 127 6.78 -7.93 2.30
C ASN A 127 6.77 -8.52 0.89
N HIS A 128 6.23 -9.74 0.78
CA HIS A 128 5.97 -10.40 -0.50
C HIS A 128 4.51 -10.82 -0.54
N GLU A 129 3.71 -10.08 -1.27
CA GLU A 129 2.27 -10.30 -1.41
C GLU A 129 1.98 -11.46 -2.35
N LEU A 130 2.10 -12.67 -1.81
CA LEU A 130 1.95 -13.91 -2.53
C LEU A 130 0.75 -14.70 -1.98
N ALA A 131 -0.36 -14.61 -2.69
CA ALA A 131 -1.62 -15.25 -2.26
C ALA A 131 -1.62 -16.76 -2.50
N GLY A 132 -2.08 -17.51 -1.51
CA GLY A 132 -2.36 -18.92 -1.61
C GLY A 132 -1.13 -19.82 -1.74
N PRO A 133 -1.25 -20.97 -2.43
CA PRO A 133 -0.23 -22.02 -2.38
C PRO A 133 1.01 -21.69 -3.20
N ARG A 134 2.16 -22.10 -2.68
CA ARG A 134 3.49 -21.90 -3.24
C ARG A 134 3.64 -22.29 -4.72
N ALA A 135 2.93 -23.35 -5.13
CA ALA A 135 3.01 -23.86 -6.50
C ALA A 135 2.49 -22.89 -7.57
N LYS A 136 1.78 -21.83 -7.19
CA LYS A 136 1.29 -20.79 -8.10
C LYS A 136 2.38 -19.79 -8.49
N TRP A 137 3.48 -19.73 -7.74
CA TRP A 137 4.47 -18.67 -7.86
C TRP A 137 5.83 -19.19 -8.33
N ALA A 138 6.48 -18.47 -9.26
CA ALA A 138 7.81 -18.82 -9.74
C ALA A 138 8.88 -18.61 -8.65
N HIS A 139 8.73 -17.55 -7.85
CA HIS A 139 9.66 -17.18 -6.79
C HIS A 139 8.92 -16.89 -5.48
N PRO A 140 8.37 -17.94 -4.80
CA PRO A 140 7.77 -17.78 -3.47
C PRO A 140 8.86 -17.54 -2.43
N VAL A 141 8.49 -17.00 -1.26
CA VAL A 141 9.45 -16.82 -0.16
C VAL A 141 10.02 -18.17 0.28
N PRO A 142 11.36 -18.40 0.26
CA PRO A 142 11.96 -19.70 0.57
C PRO A 142 11.62 -20.19 1.97
N LEU A 143 11.28 -21.47 2.10
CA LEU A 143 11.03 -22.11 3.39
C LEU A 143 12.35 -22.30 4.14
N THR A 144 12.66 -21.38 5.04
CA THR A 144 13.86 -21.40 5.87
C THR A 144 13.56 -22.08 7.21
N GLU A 145 14.37 -23.05 7.61
CA GLU A 145 14.18 -23.80 8.85
C GLU A 145 14.01 -22.90 10.08
N GLY A 146 12.92 -23.14 10.80
CA GLY A 146 12.55 -22.38 11.98
C GLY A 146 11.89 -21.03 11.72
N LEU A 147 11.75 -20.60 10.45
CA LEU A 147 11.11 -19.32 10.09
C LEU A 147 9.76 -19.49 9.38
N VAL A 148 9.18 -20.69 9.42
CA VAL A 148 7.97 -21.04 8.64
C VAL A 148 6.75 -21.08 9.54
N TYR A 149 5.68 -20.36 9.16
CA TYR A 149 4.37 -20.48 9.79
C TYR A 149 3.56 -21.60 9.15
N ASP A 150 3.12 -21.45 7.91
CA ASP A 150 2.42 -22.49 7.13
C ASP A 150 3.29 -22.91 5.93
N PRO A 151 3.77 -24.17 5.85
CA PRO A 151 4.62 -24.59 4.74
C PRO A 151 3.90 -24.60 3.38
N ALA A 152 2.56 -24.52 3.36
CA ALA A 152 1.79 -24.47 2.12
C ALA A 152 1.71 -23.06 1.52
N ALA A 153 1.77 -22.02 2.35
CA ALA A 153 1.63 -20.63 1.92
C ALA A 153 2.89 -20.08 1.23
N ALA A 154 2.68 -19.17 0.27
CA ALA A 154 3.73 -18.66 -0.59
C ALA A 154 4.46 -17.42 -0.04
N GLY A 155 3.78 -16.63 0.77
CA GLY A 155 4.21 -15.31 1.23
C GLY A 155 5.22 -15.34 2.36
N GLY A 156 5.52 -14.15 2.85
CA GLY A 156 6.49 -13.90 3.91
C GLY A 156 7.12 -12.52 3.78
N CYS A 157 8.22 -12.33 4.52
CA CYS A 157 9.05 -11.13 4.42
C CYS A 157 10.50 -11.50 4.21
N THR A 158 11.20 -10.68 3.43
CA THR A 158 12.67 -10.66 3.42
C THR A 158 13.19 -9.46 4.21
N VAL A 159 14.43 -9.57 4.68
CA VAL A 159 15.17 -8.46 5.27
C VAL A 159 16.33 -8.14 4.35
N VAL A 160 16.46 -6.87 3.97
CA VAL A 160 17.50 -6.38 3.07
C VAL A 160 18.42 -5.44 3.85
N GLU A 161 19.71 -5.76 3.91
CA GLU A 161 20.76 -4.88 4.45
C GLU A 161 21.41 -4.12 3.31
N VAL A 162 21.26 -2.79 3.31
CA VAL A 162 21.91 -1.91 2.33
C VAL A 162 23.06 -1.16 2.99
N ARG A 163 24.25 -1.32 2.43
CA ARG A 163 25.47 -0.53 2.72
C ARG A 163 25.95 0.14 1.45
N ARG A 164 26.92 1.04 1.56
CA ARG A 164 27.43 1.83 0.42
C ARG A 164 27.72 1.01 -0.85
N ASP A 165 28.28 -0.18 -0.70
CA ASP A 165 28.81 -1.03 -1.78
C ASP A 165 28.28 -2.47 -1.75
N ARG A 166 27.36 -2.77 -0.83
CA ARG A 166 26.87 -4.11 -0.60
C ARG A 166 25.39 -4.14 -0.26
N VAL A 167 24.69 -5.06 -0.90
CA VAL A 167 23.33 -5.48 -0.55
C VAL A 167 23.41 -6.96 -0.11
N ALA A 168 22.75 -7.27 1.00
CA ALA A 168 22.54 -8.65 1.46
C ALA A 168 21.05 -8.82 1.76
N GLU A 169 20.49 -9.95 1.38
CA GLU A 169 19.08 -10.26 1.57
C GLU A 169 18.92 -11.63 2.20
N TRP A 170 17.96 -11.78 3.14
CA TRP A 170 17.64 -13.05 3.78
C TRP A 170 16.17 -13.11 4.17
N VAL A 171 15.65 -14.32 4.36
CA VAL A 171 14.27 -14.55 4.83
C VAL A 171 14.11 -14.05 6.26
N GLY A 172 13.15 -13.17 6.49
CA GLY A 172 12.70 -12.74 7.82
C GLY A 172 11.73 -13.75 8.43
N ILE A 173 10.61 -14.01 7.74
CA ILE A 173 9.65 -15.09 7.99
C ILE A 173 9.12 -15.62 6.66
N ALA A 174 8.60 -16.83 6.65
CA ALA A 174 8.02 -17.49 5.50
C ALA A 174 6.73 -18.22 5.86
N GLY A 175 5.93 -18.56 4.85
CA GLY A 175 4.72 -19.33 5.05
C GLY A 175 3.57 -18.52 5.65
N THR A 176 3.57 -17.23 5.45
CA THR A 176 2.41 -16.36 5.56
C THR A 176 1.78 -16.16 4.18
N SER A 177 0.61 -15.54 4.08
CA SER A 177 -0.14 -15.41 2.82
C SER A 177 -0.56 -13.98 2.60
N THR A 178 -0.39 -13.48 1.35
CA THR A 178 -0.83 -12.15 0.96
C THR A 178 -0.30 -11.09 1.93
N ASN A 179 1.04 -11.05 2.10
CA ASN A 179 1.67 -10.05 2.95
C ASN A 179 1.69 -8.71 2.20
N CYS A 180 0.64 -7.91 2.38
CA CYS A 180 0.46 -6.62 1.76
C CYS A 180 1.26 -5.53 2.47
N ALA A 181 0.63 -4.57 3.10
CA ALA A 181 1.36 -3.57 3.87
C ALA A 181 1.69 -4.04 5.31
N GLY A 182 1.76 -3.14 6.23
CA GLY A 182 2.15 -3.38 7.63
C GLY A 182 2.51 -2.10 8.35
N GLY A 183 3.43 -2.18 9.34
CA GLY A 183 3.88 -0.99 10.04
C GLY A 183 5.12 -1.17 10.90
N SER A 184 5.95 -0.14 10.93
CA SER A 184 7.10 -0.08 11.82
C SER A 184 6.68 0.20 13.26
N THR A 185 7.35 -0.45 14.21
CA THR A 185 7.10 -0.23 15.62
C THR A 185 8.11 0.74 16.24
N PRO A 186 7.72 1.48 17.30
CA PRO A 186 8.67 2.34 18.03
C PRO A 186 9.82 1.59 18.69
N TRP A 187 9.74 0.27 18.82
CA TRP A 187 10.78 -0.58 19.38
C TRP A 187 11.64 -1.28 18.33
N GLY A 188 11.47 -0.90 17.04
CA GLY A 188 12.37 -1.29 15.94
C GLY A 188 12.11 -2.67 15.37
N THR A 189 10.85 -3.11 15.33
CA THR A 189 10.40 -4.28 14.59
C THR A 189 9.39 -3.88 13.52
N TRP A 190 9.13 -4.76 12.58
CA TRP A 190 8.09 -4.67 11.57
C TRP A 190 6.90 -5.54 11.96
N LEU A 191 5.70 -5.04 11.77
CA LEU A 191 4.47 -5.80 11.84
C LEU A 191 3.98 -6.00 10.42
N THR A 192 4.10 -7.23 9.91
CA THR A 192 3.58 -7.59 8.58
C THR A 192 2.14 -8.03 8.67
N CYS A 193 1.33 -7.61 7.73
CA CYS A 193 -0.10 -7.85 7.67
C CYS A 193 -0.43 -8.89 6.60
N GLU A 194 -1.31 -9.84 6.92
CA GLU A 194 -1.89 -10.77 5.95
C GLU A 194 -3.25 -10.24 5.49
N GLU A 195 -3.35 -9.84 4.22
CA GLU A 195 -4.58 -9.35 3.59
C GLU A 195 -5.41 -10.52 3.06
N THR A 196 -5.84 -11.38 3.94
CA THR A 196 -6.66 -12.55 3.60
C THR A 196 -7.53 -12.98 4.77
N GLU A 197 -8.57 -13.76 4.50
CA GLU A 197 -9.37 -14.44 5.51
C GLU A 197 -9.33 -15.98 5.33
N ASP A 198 -8.30 -16.49 4.66
CA ASP A 198 -8.16 -17.93 4.40
C ASP A 198 -8.08 -18.74 5.70
N LYS A 199 -8.71 -19.91 5.67
CA LYS A 199 -8.72 -20.86 6.79
C LYS A 199 -8.00 -22.14 6.42
N ALA A 200 -7.57 -22.87 7.42
CA ALA A 200 -7.07 -24.23 7.26
C ALA A 200 -8.06 -25.07 6.45
N GLY A 201 -7.57 -25.74 5.41
CA GLY A 201 -8.36 -26.52 4.46
C GLY A 201 -8.96 -25.72 3.29
N HIS A 202 -8.81 -24.38 3.26
CA HIS A 202 -9.26 -23.53 2.16
C HIS A 202 -8.04 -23.07 1.34
N ASN A 203 -8.23 -22.87 0.04
CA ASN A 203 -7.21 -22.38 -0.89
C ASN A 203 -5.82 -23.06 -0.77
N GLY A 204 -5.81 -24.33 -0.26
CA GLY A 204 -4.58 -25.10 -0.05
C GLY A 204 -3.81 -24.78 1.22
N MET A 205 -4.32 -23.90 2.08
CA MET A 205 -3.68 -23.55 3.34
C MET A 205 -3.84 -24.67 4.39
N THR A 206 -2.83 -24.86 5.25
CA THR A 206 -2.88 -25.85 6.34
C THR A 206 -3.13 -25.22 7.70
N LYS A 207 -3.03 -23.89 7.79
CA LYS A 207 -3.35 -23.07 8.98
C LYS A 207 -4.33 -21.96 8.63
N ASP A 208 -4.86 -21.31 9.66
CA ASP A 208 -5.65 -20.07 9.50
C ASP A 208 -4.72 -18.89 9.24
N HIS A 209 -5.11 -18.01 8.32
CA HIS A 209 -4.44 -16.79 7.92
C HIS A 209 -5.33 -15.56 8.18
N GLY A 210 -4.80 -14.36 7.88
CA GLY A 210 -5.45 -13.09 8.13
C GLY A 210 -5.03 -12.49 9.46
N TYR A 211 -3.76 -12.62 9.80
CA TYR A 211 -3.16 -12.15 11.05
C TYR A 211 -2.00 -11.18 10.79
N VAL A 212 -1.55 -10.58 11.88
CA VAL A 212 -0.33 -9.78 11.92
C VAL A 212 0.79 -10.61 12.55
N PHE A 213 2.00 -10.51 11.98
CA PHE A 213 3.22 -11.14 12.52
C PHE A 213 4.29 -10.08 12.82
N GLU A 214 5.07 -10.30 13.88
CA GLU A 214 6.18 -9.41 14.24
C GLU A 214 7.51 -9.96 13.69
N VAL A 215 8.24 -9.13 12.94
CA VAL A 215 9.55 -9.43 12.36
C VAL A 215 10.61 -8.48 12.93
N ASP A 216 11.68 -9.02 13.51
CA ASP A 216 12.82 -8.26 13.97
C ASP A 216 13.91 -8.22 12.86
N PRO A 217 14.19 -7.08 12.24
CA PRO A 217 15.19 -6.98 11.17
C PRO A 217 16.62 -7.10 11.70
N ALA A 218 16.85 -6.82 12.97
CA ALA A 218 18.19 -6.80 13.57
C ALA A 218 18.57 -8.12 14.23
N ASP A 219 17.60 -8.95 14.63
CA ASP A 219 17.83 -10.26 15.24
C ASP A 219 17.11 -11.38 14.51
N ARG A 220 17.82 -12.07 13.62
CA ARG A 220 17.30 -13.22 12.86
C ARG A 220 16.79 -14.36 13.77
N ARG A 221 17.33 -14.49 14.99
CA ARG A 221 16.92 -15.56 15.92
C ARG A 221 15.57 -15.23 16.55
N ALA A 222 15.26 -13.95 16.72
CA ALA A 222 13.98 -13.50 17.25
C ALA A 222 12.79 -13.85 16.33
N ASN A 223 13.02 -14.12 15.05
CA ASN A 223 11.99 -14.47 14.08
C ASN A 223 11.66 -15.97 14.04
N ARG A 224 12.41 -16.80 14.79
CA ARG A 224 12.16 -18.26 14.84
C ARG A 224 10.81 -18.58 15.48
N ALA A 225 10.19 -19.65 14.99
CA ALA A 225 8.86 -20.09 15.35
C ALA A 225 7.84 -18.92 15.23
N PRO A 226 7.60 -18.42 14.01
CA PRO A 226 6.70 -17.30 13.79
C PRO A 226 5.28 -17.68 14.24
N GLU A 227 4.71 -16.86 15.11
CA GLU A 227 3.36 -17.01 15.63
C GLU A 227 2.56 -15.74 15.35
N PRO A 228 1.27 -15.87 14.94
CA PRO A 228 0.39 -14.74 14.72
C PRO A 228 0.07 -14.00 16.02
N VAL A 229 -0.05 -12.66 15.94
CA VAL A 229 -0.54 -11.84 17.04
C VAL A 229 -2.08 -11.83 17.03
N LYS A 230 -2.72 -12.91 17.43
CA LYS A 230 -4.17 -13.08 17.35
C LYS A 230 -4.97 -12.07 18.15
N ALA A 231 -4.36 -11.47 19.18
CA ALA A 231 -4.97 -10.39 19.95
C ALA A 231 -5.40 -9.20 19.08
N LEU A 232 -4.77 -9.00 17.91
CA LEU A 232 -5.09 -7.94 16.94
C LEU A 232 -6.27 -8.28 16.02
N GLY A 233 -6.79 -9.50 16.11
CA GLY A 233 -7.91 -9.97 15.30
C GLY A 233 -7.50 -10.73 14.04
N ARG A 234 -8.49 -11.32 13.35
CA ARG A 234 -8.34 -12.05 12.09
C ARG A 234 -9.27 -11.47 11.03
N TYR A 235 -8.71 -10.83 10.04
CA TYR A 235 -9.39 -10.20 8.89
C TYR A 235 -8.36 -9.91 7.80
N ALA A 236 -8.78 -9.40 6.65
CA ALA A 236 -7.85 -8.94 5.60
C ALA A 236 -7.10 -7.69 6.09
N HIS A 237 -6.01 -7.91 6.82
CA HIS A 237 -5.17 -6.84 7.35
C HIS A 237 -4.38 -6.19 6.23
N GLU A 238 -4.59 -4.88 6.07
CA GLU A 238 -3.81 -4.08 5.13
C GLU A 238 -2.59 -3.47 5.85
N ALA A 239 -2.79 -2.54 6.75
CA ALA A 239 -1.71 -1.84 7.45
C ALA A 239 -1.91 -1.80 8.96
N VAL A 240 -0.81 -1.51 9.69
CA VAL A 240 -0.83 -1.31 11.13
C VAL A 240 0.08 -0.15 11.54
N VAL A 241 -0.40 0.68 12.46
CA VAL A 241 0.36 1.80 13.03
C VAL A 241 0.32 1.77 14.55
N VAL A 242 1.46 2.00 15.18
CA VAL A 242 1.58 2.07 16.64
C VAL A 242 1.62 3.52 17.11
N ASP A 243 0.71 3.94 18.01
CA ASP A 243 0.84 5.20 18.74
C ASP A 243 2.03 5.09 19.74
N PRO A 244 3.14 5.80 19.52
CA PRO A 244 4.33 5.66 20.36
C PRO A 244 4.14 6.20 21.81
N ARG A 245 3.07 6.95 22.04
CA ARG A 245 2.80 7.55 23.34
C ARG A 245 1.80 6.76 24.18
N ARG A 246 0.76 6.19 23.52
CA ARG A 246 -0.33 5.47 24.19
C ARG A 246 -0.22 3.97 24.05
N GLY A 247 0.56 3.50 23.08
CA GLY A 247 0.67 2.09 22.75
C GLY A 247 -0.58 1.48 22.11
N HIS A 248 -1.51 2.31 21.61
CA HIS A 248 -2.58 1.80 20.77
C HIS A 248 -2.03 1.36 19.42
N LEU A 249 -2.59 0.27 18.87
CA LEU A 249 -2.36 -0.13 17.49
C LEU A 249 -3.62 0.20 16.68
N PHE A 250 -3.43 0.88 15.56
CA PHE A 250 -4.48 1.14 14.56
C PHE A 250 -4.24 0.24 13.38
N LEU A 251 -5.31 -0.33 12.82
CA LEU A 251 -5.23 -1.33 11.76
C LEU A 251 -6.31 -1.06 10.72
N THR A 252 -5.97 -1.23 9.45
CA THR A 252 -6.91 -1.16 8.34
C THR A 252 -7.30 -2.57 7.88
N GLU A 253 -8.52 -2.70 7.36
CA GLU A 253 -9.03 -3.87 6.67
C GLU A 253 -9.42 -3.45 5.26
N ASP A 254 -8.73 -3.96 4.23
CA ASP A 254 -9.25 -3.85 2.88
C ASP A 254 -10.20 -5.01 2.58
N ALA A 255 -11.44 -4.69 2.36
CA ALA A 255 -12.46 -5.65 2.08
C ALA A 255 -13.72 -5.00 1.49
N ALA A 256 -14.49 -5.82 0.80
CA ALA A 256 -15.78 -5.47 0.24
C ALA A 256 -16.89 -6.42 0.70
N GLY A 257 -18.15 -5.98 0.57
CA GLY A 257 -19.35 -6.74 0.86
C GLY A 257 -19.55 -7.19 2.32
N PRO A 258 -19.65 -6.30 3.29
CA PRO A 258 -19.55 -4.84 3.28
C PRO A 258 -18.11 -4.36 3.30
N ASN A 259 -17.89 -3.05 3.05
CA ASN A 259 -16.56 -2.46 3.07
C ASN A 259 -15.88 -2.59 4.43
N GLY A 260 -14.55 -2.58 4.40
CA GLY A 260 -13.66 -2.74 5.54
C GLY A 260 -13.75 -1.63 6.59
N LEU A 261 -13.07 -1.83 7.67
CA LEU A 261 -13.12 -0.99 8.87
C LEU A 261 -11.72 -0.55 9.29
N LEU A 262 -11.64 0.62 9.90
CA LEU A 262 -10.49 1.04 10.68
C LEU A 262 -10.66 0.53 12.11
N TYR A 263 -9.67 -0.20 12.61
CA TYR A 263 -9.68 -0.75 13.96
C TYR A 263 -8.68 -0.05 14.87
N ARG A 264 -8.93 -0.14 16.17
CA ARG A 264 -7.98 0.19 17.24
C ARG A 264 -7.88 -0.98 18.20
N TRP A 265 -6.66 -1.42 18.47
CA TRP A 265 -6.39 -2.32 19.58
C TRP A 265 -5.75 -1.57 20.75
N THR A 266 -6.25 -1.82 21.94
CA THR A 266 -5.75 -1.26 23.20
C THR A 266 -5.18 -2.39 24.05
N ALA A 267 -3.92 -2.25 24.46
CA ALA A 267 -3.23 -3.24 25.27
C ALA A 267 -3.90 -3.46 26.65
N PRO A 268 -3.75 -4.64 27.24
CA PRO A 268 -4.15 -4.89 28.64
C PRO A 268 -3.42 -3.95 29.58
N THR A 269 -4.07 -3.61 30.70
CA THR A 269 -3.44 -2.79 31.74
C THR A 269 -2.12 -3.40 32.21
N GLY A 270 -1.06 -2.60 32.24
CA GLY A 270 0.27 -3.03 32.65
C GLY A 270 1.11 -3.74 31.58
N PHE A 271 0.57 -3.98 30.38
CA PHE A 271 1.35 -4.50 29.28
C PHE A 271 2.43 -3.49 28.87
N ARG A 272 3.66 -3.99 28.70
CA ARG A 272 4.79 -3.19 28.24
C ARG A 272 5.19 -3.61 26.84
N HIS A 273 5.01 -2.71 25.88
CA HIS A 273 5.45 -2.89 24.51
C HIS A 273 6.98 -3.06 24.44
N GLY A 274 7.43 -3.80 23.43
CA GLY A 274 8.85 -4.06 23.17
C GLY A 274 9.02 -5.21 22.18
N ARG A 275 10.24 -5.43 21.72
CA ARG A 275 10.60 -6.50 20.76
C ARG A 275 10.08 -7.86 21.22
N GLY A 276 9.32 -8.53 20.37
CA GLY A 276 8.74 -9.86 20.62
C GLY A 276 7.65 -9.90 21.68
N ARG A 277 7.28 -8.77 22.29
CA ARG A 277 6.30 -8.75 23.39
C ARG A 277 4.88 -9.02 22.91
N LEU A 278 4.53 -8.59 21.70
CA LEU A 278 3.19 -8.84 21.15
C LEU A 278 2.89 -10.34 21.02
N ARG A 279 3.89 -11.16 20.70
CA ARG A 279 3.76 -12.63 20.60
C ARG A 279 3.51 -13.33 21.94
N THR A 280 3.71 -12.63 23.09
CA THR A 280 3.45 -13.18 24.42
C THR A 280 2.03 -12.93 24.92
N LEU A 281 1.21 -12.24 24.14
CA LEU A 281 -0.18 -11.96 24.47
C LEU A 281 -1.04 -13.24 24.35
N ALA A 282 -2.02 -13.38 25.23
CA ALA A 282 -3.10 -14.32 24.99
C ALA A 282 -3.94 -13.89 23.77
N ASP A 283 -4.56 -14.83 23.08
CA ASP A 283 -5.31 -14.60 21.84
C ASP A 283 -6.42 -13.54 21.98
N ASP A 284 -7.01 -13.43 23.17
CA ASP A 284 -8.08 -12.50 23.53
C ASP A 284 -7.61 -11.26 24.32
N ALA A 285 -6.29 -11.05 24.46
CA ALA A 285 -5.73 -9.97 25.26
C ALA A 285 -6.06 -8.58 24.70
N GLY A 286 -6.28 -7.63 25.60
CA GLY A 286 -6.63 -6.25 25.22
C GLY A 286 -8.02 -6.13 24.64
N VAL A 287 -8.31 -4.95 24.03
CA VAL A 287 -9.62 -4.64 23.45
C VAL A 287 -9.43 -4.22 22.00
N LEU A 288 -10.08 -4.94 21.08
CA LEU A 288 -10.16 -4.59 19.67
C LEU A 288 -11.48 -3.88 19.39
N GLN A 289 -11.44 -2.73 18.73
CA GLN A 289 -12.60 -1.87 18.47
C GLN A 289 -12.59 -1.37 17.04
N ALA A 290 -13.78 -1.24 16.43
CA ALA A 290 -14.00 -0.60 15.14
C ALA A 290 -14.40 0.87 15.33
N PHE A 291 -14.07 1.73 14.37
CA PHE A 291 -14.36 3.16 14.45
C PHE A 291 -15.82 3.49 14.12
N LYS A 292 -16.28 4.61 14.71
CA LYS A 292 -17.59 5.18 14.47
C LYS A 292 -17.48 6.70 14.40
N CYS A 293 -17.84 7.30 13.27
CA CYS A 293 -17.67 8.72 13.01
C CYS A 293 -18.96 9.51 13.13
N PHE A 294 -18.80 10.78 13.54
CA PHE A 294 -19.89 11.74 13.65
C PHE A 294 -19.49 13.08 13.04
N ASP A 295 -20.40 13.72 12.33
CA ASP A 295 -20.21 15.07 11.82
C ASP A 295 -20.25 16.14 12.95
N SER A 296 -20.01 17.39 12.60
CA SER A 296 -20.03 18.52 13.55
C SER A 296 -21.38 18.76 14.23
N GLY A 297 -22.46 18.24 13.67
CA GLY A 297 -23.81 18.26 14.23
C GLY A 297 -24.11 17.04 15.11
N GLY A 298 -23.15 16.12 15.31
CA GLY A 298 -23.34 14.89 16.07
C GLY A 298 -24.12 13.80 15.30
N ARG A 299 -24.33 13.94 14.00
CA ARG A 299 -24.99 12.91 13.17
C ARG A 299 -23.98 11.86 12.79
N PHE A 300 -24.42 10.62 12.84
CA PHE A 300 -23.63 9.46 12.43
C PHE A 300 -23.24 9.55 10.93
N VAL A 301 -21.98 9.22 10.64
CA VAL A 301 -21.41 9.10 9.29
C VAL A 301 -21.24 7.61 8.99
N ASP A 302 -22.00 7.11 8.06
CA ASP A 302 -22.02 5.68 7.68
C ASP A 302 -20.86 5.28 6.76
N ASP A 303 -20.40 6.21 5.89
CA ASP A 303 -19.40 5.98 4.87
C ASP A 303 -18.50 7.22 4.69
N LEU A 304 -17.17 7.05 4.81
CA LEU A 304 -16.20 8.13 4.67
C LEU A 304 -16.16 8.71 3.25
N SER A 305 -16.53 7.94 2.23
CA SER A 305 -16.57 8.39 0.84
C SER A 305 -17.49 9.59 0.60
N ARG A 306 -18.44 9.83 1.51
CA ARG A 306 -19.35 10.98 1.45
C ARG A 306 -18.69 12.34 1.69
N ALA A 307 -17.46 12.37 2.17
CA ALA A 307 -16.72 13.62 2.36
C ALA A 307 -16.20 14.15 1.02
N THR A 308 -16.64 15.36 0.65
CA THR A 308 -16.38 15.98 -0.67
C THR A 308 -15.39 17.15 -0.61
N ARG A 309 -14.80 17.42 0.56
CA ARG A 309 -13.95 18.60 0.73
C ARG A 309 -12.83 18.34 1.73
N THR A 310 -11.61 18.64 1.35
CA THR A 310 -10.47 18.68 2.27
C THR A 310 -10.76 19.61 3.46
N GLY A 311 -10.24 19.24 4.64
CA GLY A 311 -10.57 19.92 5.89
C GLY A 311 -11.88 19.49 6.53
N THR A 312 -12.68 18.56 5.93
CA THR A 312 -13.81 17.92 6.62
C THR A 312 -13.31 17.21 7.87
N VAL A 313 -13.98 17.44 9.00
CA VAL A 313 -13.63 16.88 10.32
C VAL A 313 -14.79 16.07 10.87
N TYR A 314 -14.51 14.85 11.30
CA TYR A 314 -15.43 13.99 12.02
C TYR A 314 -14.91 13.69 13.42
N GLY A 315 -15.81 13.65 14.41
CA GLY A 315 -15.53 13.06 15.72
C GLY A 315 -15.49 11.53 15.62
N VAL A 316 -14.64 10.87 16.39
CA VAL A 316 -14.46 9.41 16.36
C VAL A 316 -14.74 8.79 17.71
N ASP A 317 -15.64 7.83 17.74
CA ASP A 317 -15.85 6.86 18.81
C ASP A 317 -15.44 5.46 18.37
N TRP A 318 -15.40 4.53 19.33
CA TRP A 318 -14.93 3.17 19.12
C TRP A 318 -15.94 2.16 19.66
N VAL A 319 -16.22 1.11 18.88
CA VAL A 319 -17.19 0.06 19.18
C VAL A 319 -16.47 -1.27 19.27
N ASP A 320 -16.67 -2.04 20.34
CA ASP A 320 -15.99 -3.31 20.57
C ASP A 320 -16.33 -4.33 19.47
N VAL A 321 -15.32 -5.04 18.98
CA VAL A 321 -15.46 -6.14 18.03
C VAL A 321 -15.95 -7.37 18.80
N PRO A 322 -17.10 -7.95 18.46
CA PRO A 322 -17.68 -9.06 19.21
C PRO A 322 -16.85 -10.34 19.19
N ASP A 323 -16.36 -10.76 18.02
CA ASP A 323 -15.47 -11.92 17.82
C ASP A 323 -14.29 -11.52 16.92
N ARG A 324 -13.17 -11.15 17.57
CA ARG A 324 -11.96 -10.71 16.87
C ARG A 324 -11.32 -11.78 15.99
N ASP A 325 -11.48 -13.06 16.34
CA ASP A 325 -10.90 -14.18 15.59
C ASP A 325 -11.77 -14.60 14.40
N ALA A 326 -12.91 -13.94 14.19
CA ALA A 326 -13.82 -14.17 13.08
C ALA A 326 -14.12 -15.68 12.85
N ARG A 327 -14.40 -16.41 13.95
CA ARG A 327 -14.58 -17.87 13.92
C ARG A 327 -15.73 -18.28 13.03
N GLN A 328 -16.82 -17.53 13.03
CA GLN A 328 -18.02 -17.80 12.24
C GLN A 328 -18.22 -16.81 11.10
N VAL A 329 -18.00 -15.52 11.38
CA VAL A 329 -18.31 -14.41 10.47
C VAL A 329 -17.18 -13.40 10.50
N SER A 330 -16.77 -12.91 9.32
CA SER A 330 -15.76 -11.84 9.18
C SER A 330 -16.04 -10.68 10.14
N THR A 331 -15.01 -10.08 10.72
CA THR A 331 -15.15 -9.02 11.73
C THR A 331 -16.06 -7.90 11.25
N ARG A 332 -15.87 -7.42 10.01
CA ARG A 332 -16.70 -6.36 9.42
C ARG A 332 -18.19 -6.71 9.27
N LYS A 333 -18.53 -8.01 9.18
CA LYS A 333 -19.91 -8.49 9.04
C LYS A 333 -20.64 -8.66 10.39
N GLN A 334 -19.94 -8.50 11.50
CA GLN A 334 -20.51 -8.64 12.84
C GLN A 334 -21.29 -7.41 13.30
N PHE A 335 -21.21 -6.32 12.54
CA PHE A 335 -21.86 -5.03 12.83
C PHE A 335 -23.08 -4.81 11.95
N GLY A 336 -24.19 -4.44 12.56
CA GLY A 336 -25.40 -4.00 11.88
C GLY A 336 -25.29 -2.56 11.36
N GLU A 337 -26.33 -2.15 10.63
CA GLU A 337 -26.47 -0.79 10.14
C GLU A 337 -26.41 0.25 11.29
N GLY A 338 -25.71 1.36 11.08
CA GLY A 338 -25.57 2.44 12.06
C GLY A 338 -24.65 2.16 13.23
N GLN A 339 -24.02 0.99 13.31
CA GLN A 339 -23.13 0.64 14.42
C GLN A 339 -21.70 1.14 14.22
N VAL A 340 -21.16 1.06 13.01
CA VAL A 340 -19.77 1.44 12.65
C VAL A 340 -19.74 2.25 11.36
N THR A 341 -18.72 3.07 11.19
CA THR A 341 -18.45 3.78 9.93
C THR A 341 -17.67 2.86 8.99
N ARG A 342 -17.97 2.93 7.70
CA ARG A 342 -17.26 2.17 6.69
C ARG A 342 -16.40 3.08 5.83
N ALA A 343 -15.39 2.53 5.23
CA ALA A 343 -14.55 3.21 4.25
C ALA A 343 -14.32 2.31 3.03
N ARG A 344 -14.04 2.94 1.90
CA ARG A 344 -13.81 2.26 0.64
C ARG A 344 -12.32 1.92 0.52
N LYS A 345 -11.96 0.65 0.29
CA LYS A 345 -10.59 0.22 0.13
C LYS A 345 -9.65 0.93 1.12
N LEU A 346 -9.68 0.53 2.39
CA LEU A 346 -8.77 1.06 3.39
C LEU A 346 -7.40 0.43 3.21
N GLU A 347 -6.45 1.25 2.80
CA GLU A 347 -5.11 0.87 2.41
C GLU A 347 -4.07 1.26 3.48
N GLY A 348 -2.89 1.67 3.04
CA GLY A 348 -1.74 1.99 3.86
C GLY A 348 -1.98 3.03 4.96
N MET A 349 -1.17 2.94 6.00
CA MET A 349 -1.17 3.90 7.11
C MET A 349 0.25 4.28 7.51
N TRP A 350 0.39 5.50 8.07
CA TRP A 350 1.66 5.94 8.66
C TRP A 350 1.48 6.86 9.86
N TRP A 351 2.37 6.70 10.86
CA TRP A 351 2.42 7.60 11.99
C TRP A 351 3.22 8.86 11.65
N GLY A 352 2.62 10.03 11.85
CA GLY A 352 3.28 11.32 11.68
C GLY A 352 2.49 12.42 12.36
N ASP A 353 3.11 13.56 12.62
CA ASP A 353 2.50 14.78 13.19
C ASP A 353 1.67 14.55 14.48
N GLY A 354 1.97 13.46 15.19
CA GLY A 354 1.29 13.07 16.42
C GLY A 354 -0.05 12.36 16.24
N GLY A 355 -0.32 11.84 15.05
CA GLY A 355 -1.49 11.07 14.66
C GLY A 355 -1.21 10.05 13.56
N VAL A 356 -2.25 9.51 12.97
CA VAL A 356 -2.22 8.47 11.95
C VAL A 356 -2.76 9.02 10.64
N TYR A 357 -1.97 8.95 9.59
CA TYR A 357 -2.46 9.08 8.21
C TYR A 357 -3.02 7.74 7.77
N VAL A 358 -4.18 7.76 7.13
CA VAL A 358 -4.94 6.57 6.69
C VAL A 358 -5.38 6.81 5.27
N VAL A 359 -5.09 5.89 4.38
CA VAL A 359 -5.53 5.91 2.99
C VAL A 359 -6.87 5.18 2.85
N SER A 360 -7.75 5.74 2.06
CA SER A 360 -8.96 5.08 1.54
C SER A 360 -8.98 5.33 0.04
N SER A 361 -8.84 4.28 -0.74
CA SER A 361 -8.63 4.37 -2.19
C SER A 361 -9.94 4.65 -2.94
N PHE A 362 -10.21 3.95 -4.03
CA PHE A 362 -11.32 4.21 -4.93
C PHE A 362 -12.70 4.19 -4.29
N ALA A 363 -13.56 5.14 -4.69
CA ALA A 363 -14.99 5.14 -4.47
C ALA A 363 -15.67 5.46 -5.81
N ARG A 364 -16.08 4.43 -6.54
CA ARG A 364 -16.61 4.52 -7.90
C ARG A 364 -18.15 4.43 -7.91
N ALA A 365 -18.73 3.73 -8.88
CA ALA A 365 -20.20 3.68 -9.10
C ALA A 365 -21.01 3.14 -7.91
N GLU A 366 -20.39 2.35 -7.04
CA GLU A 366 -20.98 1.82 -5.81
C GLU A 366 -21.10 2.87 -4.67
N SER A 367 -20.44 4.02 -4.83
CA SER A 367 -20.47 5.12 -3.87
C SER A 367 -21.43 6.22 -4.30
N PRO A 368 -22.15 6.85 -3.37
CA PRO A 368 -22.97 8.02 -3.67
C PRO A 368 -22.16 9.26 -4.06
N VAL A 369 -20.84 9.26 -3.76
CA VAL A 369 -19.89 10.28 -4.14
C VAL A 369 -18.65 9.61 -4.70
N GLN A 370 -18.41 9.81 -6.00
CA GLN A 370 -17.27 9.21 -6.68
C GLN A 370 -16.00 10.04 -6.47
N HIS A 371 -14.90 9.36 -6.20
CA HIS A 371 -13.54 9.92 -6.13
C HIS A 371 -12.54 8.79 -6.30
N ASP A 372 -11.28 9.13 -6.56
CA ASP A 372 -10.21 8.16 -6.76
C ASP A 372 -9.23 8.05 -5.61
N GLY A 373 -9.58 8.67 -4.48
CA GLY A 373 -8.84 8.44 -3.25
C GLY A 373 -9.00 9.55 -2.23
N GLN A 374 -8.80 9.17 -0.98
CA GLN A 374 -8.81 10.04 0.19
C GLN A 374 -7.62 9.70 1.10
N VAL A 375 -6.98 10.71 1.68
CA VAL A 375 -6.07 10.54 2.80
C VAL A 375 -6.64 11.25 4.01
N TRP A 376 -6.87 10.48 5.05
CA TRP A 376 -7.41 10.94 6.32
C TRP A 376 -6.30 11.07 7.36
N PHE A 377 -6.44 12.00 8.30
CA PHE A 377 -5.57 12.15 9.47
C PHE A 377 -6.38 11.96 10.74
N TYR A 378 -6.09 10.92 11.50
CA TYR A 378 -6.67 10.68 12.82
C TYR A 378 -5.78 11.27 13.91
N ASP A 379 -6.31 12.25 14.67
CA ASP A 379 -5.68 12.78 15.89
C ASP A 379 -6.24 12.02 17.12
N PRO A 380 -5.45 11.12 17.75
CA PRO A 380 -5.93 10.33 18.88
C PRO A 380 -6.09 11.16 20.17
N ARG A 381 -5.56 12.39 20.23
CA ARG A 381 -5.72 13.29 21.38
C ARG A 381 -7.07 14.00 21.31
N ARG A 382 -7.47 14.44 20.11
CA ARG A 382 -8.74 15.12 19.85
C ARG A 382 -9.85 14.15 19.54
N ARG A 383 -9.51 12.92 19.20
CA ARG A 383 -10.46 11.90 18.70
C ARG A 383 -11.19 12.43 17.46
N THR A 384 -10.43 12.99 16.54
CA THR A 384 -10.97 13.55 15.28
C THR A 384 -10.29 12.94 14.09
N LEU A 385 -11.03 12.74 13.01
CA LEU A 385 -10.59 12.31 11.70
C LEU A 385 -10.77 13.47 10.73
N THR A 386 -9.69 13.92 10.06
CA THR A 386 -9.70 15.07 9.15
C THR A 386 -9.30 14.63 7.75
N LEU A 387 -10.10 14.95 6.74
CA LEU A 387 -9.76 14.72 5.34
C LEU A 387 -8.64 15.68 4.90
N LYS A 388 -7.47 15.14 4.55
CA LYS A 388 -6.27 15.90 4.18
C LYS A 388 -6.06 15.98 2.68
N VAL A 389 -6.27 14.88 1.97
CA VAL A 389 -6.16 14.80 0.51
C VAL A 389 -7.43 14.19 -0.03
N LEU A 390 -7.93 14.74 -1.12
CA LEU A 390 -9.03 14.19 -1.91
C LEU A 390 -8.60 14.20 -3.38
N LEU A 391 -8.51 13.03 -3.97
CA LEU A 391 -8.29 12.83 -5.39
C LEU A 391 -9.66 12.75 -6.06
N GLY A 392 -9.93 13.67 -7.00
CA GLY A 392 -11.13 13.59 -7.84
C GLY A 392 -11.02 12.40 -8.79
N VAL A 393 -12.11 12.09 -9.50
CA VAL A 393 -12.07 11.05 -10.53
C VAL A 393 -11.06 11.44 -11.61
N ASN A 394 -10.04 10.60 -11.79
CA ASN A 394 -9.01 10.77 -12.82
C ASN A 394 -9.62 10.54 -14.19
N GLN A 395 -9.53 11.54 -15.07
CA GLN A 395 -10.05 11.48 -16.42
C GLN A 395 -8.96 11.11 -17.45
N ASP A 396 -7.72 11.15 -17.03
CA ASP A 396 -6.56 10.88 -17.90
C ASP A 396 -5.44 10.16 -17.13
N PRO A 397 -5.61 8.83 -16.91
CA PRO A 397 -4.65 8.03 -16.13
C PRO A 397 -3.30 7.82 -16.85
N GLY A 398 -3.09 8.45 -18.00
CA GLY A 398 -1.81 8.50 -18.72
C GLY A 398 -0.96 9.75 -18.44
N GLU A 399 -1.52 10.74 -17.72
CA GLU A 399 -0.90 12.06 -17.55
C GLU A 399 -0.19 12.22 -16.20
N ASP A 400 1.01 12.80 -16.23
CA ASP A 400 1.72 13.19 -15.00
C ASP A 400 0.99 14.33 -14.28
N GLY A 401 0.61 14.11 -13.03
CA GLY A 401 -0.07 15.12 -12.20
C GLY A 401 -1.57 14.87 -12.00
N ALA A 402 -2.13 13.89 -12.68
CA ALA A 402 -3.40 13.26 -12.33
C ALA A 402 -3.08 11.95 -11.60
N PHE A 403 -3.60 11.77 -10.37
CA PHE A 403 -3.31 10.61 -9.53
C PHE A 403 -4.61 9.97 -9.08
N ASP A 404 -4.59 8.65 -8.98
CA ASP A 404 -5.70 7.85 -8.48
C ASP A 404 -5.19 6.67 -7.64
N GLY A 405 -6.06 5.84 -7.12
CA GLY A 405 -5.70 4.64 -6.40
C GLY A 405 -4.57 4.81 -5.35
N PRO A 406 -4.62 5.79 -4.43
CA PRO A 406 -3.60 5.88 -3.39
C PRO A 406 -3.63 4.61 -2.55
N ASP A 407 -2.46 4.06 -2.27
CA ASP A 407 -2.30 2.83 -1.51
C ASP A 407 -1.30 3.02 -0.37
N ASN A 408 -0.05 2.59 -0.53
CA ASN A 408 0.95 2.73 0.52
C ASN A 408 1.38 4.19 0.74
N ILE A 409 1.70 4.55 1.97
CA ILE A 409 1.97 5.94 2.36
C ILE A 409 3.14 6.04 3.34
N THR A 410 3.91 7.12 3.25
CA THR A 410 4.88 7.52 4.28
C THR A 410 4.86 9.02 4.52
N VAL A 411 5.28 9.44 5.72
CA VAL A 411 5.49 10.86 6.04
C VAL A 411 6.89 11.27 5.63
N SER A 412 6.98 12.30 4.78
CA SER A 412 8.25 12.80 4.30
C SER A 412 9.02 13.56 5.39
N PRO A 413 10.33 13.31 5.58
CA PRO A 413 11.17 14.12 6.46
C PRO A 413 11.30 15.57 6.00
N TYR A 414 10.88 15.85 4.77
CA TYR A 414 10.86 17.18 4.17
C TYR A 414 9.51 17.88 4.27
N GLY A 415 8.54 17.26 4.96
CA GLY A 415 7.16 17.73 5.13
C GLY A 415 6.20 17.17 4.08
N GLY A 416 4.94 17.00 4.47
CA GLY A 416 3.92 16.35 3.66
C GLY A 416 4.06 14.83 3.61
N LEU A 417 3.47 14.23 2.62
CA LEU A 417 3.32 12.79 2.43
C LEU A 417 3.99 12.36 1.13
N VAL A 418 4.42 11.11 1.05
CA VAL A 418 4.69 10.39 -0.19
C VAL A 418 3.77 9.19 -0.25
N ILE A 419 3.14 8.98 -1.37
CA ILE A 419 2.08 8.00 -1.60
C ILE A 419 2.46 7.17 -2.82
N ALA A 420 2.31 5.87 -2.71
CA ALA A 420 2.39 4.91 -3.80
C ALA A 420 1.01 4.72 -4.41
N GLU A 421 0.94 4.58 -5.72
CA GLU A 421 -0.28 4.46 -6.49
C GLU A 421 -0.50 3.01 -6.91
N ASP A 422 -1.71 2.48 -6.62
CA ASP A 422 -2.34 1.30 -7.22
C ASP A 422 -3.57 1.76 -8.00
N GLY A 423 -3.32 2.42 -9.13
CA GLY A 423 -4.31 3.14 -9.89
C GLY A 423 -4.58 2.56 -11.28
N GLU A 424 -5.22 3.36 -12.11
CA GLU A 424 -5.45 3.04 -13.52
C GLU A 424 -4.32 3.61 -14.39
N GLY A 425 -3.97 2.93 -15.49
CA GLY A 425 -3.00 3.39 -16.47
C GLY A 425 -1.55 3.40 -15.96
N VAL A 426 -0.88 4.56 -16.04
CA VAL A 426 0.50 4.69 -15.55
C VAL A 426 0.50 4.91 -14.03
N GLN A 427 1.47 4.32 -13.36
CA GLN A 427 1.56 4.34 -11.89
C GLN A 427 2.61 5.35 -11.41
N HIS A 428 2.32 6.07 -10.31
CA HIS A 428 3.20 7.08 -9.77
C HIS A 428 3.57 6.85 -8.30
N LEU A 429 4.74 7.34 -7.94
CA LEU A 429 4.97 7.86 -6.60
C LEU A 429 4.65 9.34 -6.64
N PHE A 430 3.75 9.80 -5.78
CA PHE A 430 3.38 11.21 -5.72
C PHE A 430 3.48 11.76 -4.30
N GLY A 431 3.75 13.05 -4.22
CA GLY A 431 3.78 13.76 -2.95
C GLY A 431 2.47 14.50 -2.70
N ALA A 432 2.13 14.69 -1.42
CA ALA A 432 1.06 15.58 -1.01
C ALA A 432 1.56 16.57 0.05
N THR A 433 1.29 17.87 -0.14
CA THR A 433 1.63 18.91 0.85
C THR A 433 0.67 18.90 2.04
N ASP A 434 1.00 19.60 3.11
CA ASP A 434 0.12 19.79 4.28
C ASP A 434 -1.26 20.39 3.91
N SER A 435 -1.33 21.11 2.78
CA SER A 435 -2.58 21.69 2.25
C SER A 435 -3.34 20.76 1.30
N GLY A 436 -2.86 19.54 1.08
CA GLY A 436 -3.50 18.53 0.21
C GLY A 436 -3.21 18.69 -1.28
N ARG A 437 -2.26 19.57 -1.68
CA ARG A 437 -1.83 19.68 -3.08
C ARG A 437 -0.87 18.55 -3.42
N THR A 438 -1.08 17.88 -4.53
CA THR A 438 -0.29 16.75 -5.01
C THR A 438 0.72 17.14 -6.08
N TYR A 439 1.77 16.33 -6.25
CA TYR A 439 2.81 16.52 -7.25
C TYR A 439 3.54 15.19 -7.54
N PRO A 440 4.01 14.96 -8.78
CA PRO A 440 4.72 13.73 -9.13
C PRO A 440 6.11 13.68 -8.50
N ILE A 441 6.55 12.46 -8.14
CA ILE A 441 7.90 12.15 -7.66
C ILE A 441 8.57 11.15 -8.58
N ALA A 442 7.86 10.12 -9.03
CA ALA A 442 8.32 9.13 -9.98
C ALA A 442 7.14 8.58 -10.79
N ARG A 443 7.41 8.06 -11.98
CA ARG A 443 6.46 7.27 -12.79
C ARG A 443 7.10 5.95 -13.15
N ASN A 444 6.32 4.86 -13.03
CA ASN A 444 6.73 3.55 -13.49
C ASN A 444 6.70 3.50 -15.02
N GLU A 445 7.83 3.17 -15.65
CA GLU A 445 7.95 3.00 -17.10
C GLU A 445 8.16 1.54 -17.53
N LEU A 446 8.19 0.61 -16.56
CA LEU A 446 8.31 -0.81 -16.83
C LEU A 446 6.98 -1.37 -17.34
N ASN A 447 6.87 -1.48 -18.64
CA ASN A 447 5.72 -2.16 -19.25
C ASN A 447 5.85 -3.67 -19.05
N ILE A 448 4.94 -4.29 -18.30
CA ILE A 448 4.82 -5.74 -18.09
C ILE A 448 3.79 -6.40 -19.01
N GLY A 449 3.00 -5.60 -19.73
CA GLY A 449 2.07 -6.04 -20.74
C GLY A 449 2.72 -6.16 -22.14
N THR A 450 1.96 -5.87 -23.16
CA THR A 450 2.44 -5.86 -24.56
C THR A 450 2.61 -4.43 -25.08
N ALA A 451 3.25 -4.26 -26.23
CA ALA A 451 3.34 -2.95 -26.87
C ALA A 451 1.98 -2.40 -27.34
N ALA A 452 1.01 -3.29 -27.61
CA ALA A 452 -0.34 -2.91 -28.04
C ALA A 452 -1.29 -2.67 -26.85
N GLU A 453 -1.02 -3.34 -25.74
CA GLU A 453 -1.75 -3.25 -24.48
C GLU A 453 -0.72 -3.10 -23.36
N PRO A 454 -0.20 -1.88 -23.12
CA PRO A 454 0.77 -1.64 -22.06
C PRO A 454 0.10 -1.80 -20.69
N GLU A 455 0.83 -2.42 -19.78
CA GLU A 455 0.43 -2.62 -18.39
C GLU A 455 1.58 -2.21 -17.47
N TYR A 456 1.28 -1.45 -16.44
CA TYR A 456 2.26 -0.97 -15.46
C TYR A 456 1.83 -1.42 -14.08
N SER A 457 2.71 -2.17 -13.41
CA SER A 457 2.46 -2.57 -12.02
C SER A 457 2.49 -1.37 -11.10
N GLU A 458 1.68 -1.42 -10.07
CA GLU A 458 1.66 -0.46 -8.98
C GLU A 458 3.01 -0.22 -8.32
N PHE A 459 3.12 0.92 -7.64
CA PHE A 459 4.17 1.14 -6.65
C PHE A 459 3.71 0.70 -5.26
N THR A 460 4.63 0.12 -4.49
CA THR A 460 4.37 -0.29 -3.10
C THR A 460 5.54 0.08 -2.18
N GLY A 461 5.35 -0.10 -0.87
CA GLY A 461 6.41 -0.11 0.12
C GLY A 461 7.21 1.18 0.26
N VAL A 462 6.61 2.34 -0.03
CA VAL A 462 7.29 3.64 -0.03
C VAL A 462 7.75 4.03 1.38
N THR A 463 9.08 4.29 1.54
CA THR A 463 9.65 4.65 2.84
C THR A 463 10.98 5.38 2.71
N PHE A 464 11.28 6.33 3.61
CA PHE A 464 12.59 6.97 3.65
C PHE A 464 13.60 6.18 4.49
N SER A 465 14.88 6.26 4.10
CA SER A 465 15.98 5.82 4.95
C SER A 465 15.96 6.53 6.31
N PRO A 466 16.53 5.95 7.38
CA PRO A 466 16.56 6.60 8.70
C PRO A 466 17.22 7.99 8.71
N ASP A 467 18.17 8.25 7.80
CA ASP A 467 18.81 9.56 7.63
C ASP A 467 18.02 10.51 6.70
N GLY A 468 16.91 10.05 6.13
CA GLY A 468 16.01 10.81 5.27
C GLY A 468 16.54 11.10 3.87
N ARG A 469 17.69 10.56 3.45
CA ARG A 469 18.33 10.93 2.18
C ARG A 469 17.92 10.08 1.00
N THR A 470 17.46 8.88 1.25
CA THR A 470 17.05 7.91 0.24
C THR A 470 15.58 7.57 0.42
N LEU A 471 14.80 7.63 -0.64
CA LEU A 471 13.45 7.08 -0.70
C LEU A 471 13.55 5.69 -1.31
N TYR A 472 13.09 4.67 -0.58
CA TYR A 472 12.90 3.32 -1.10
C TYR A 472 11.46 3.16 -1.54
N ALA A 473 11.25 2.43 -2.63
CA ALA A 473 9.95 2.02 -3.11
C ALA A 473 10.07 0.71 -3.90
N ASN A 474 8.96 0.03 -4.08
CA ASN A 474 8.89 -1.16 -4.91
C ASN A 474 8.02 -0.92 -6.15
N ILE A 475 8.33 -1.59 -7.25
CA ILE A 475 7.41 -1.95 -8.31
C ILE A 475 6.97 -3.37 -7.97
N GLN A 476 5.69 -3.58 -7.67
CA GLN A 476 5.18 -4.82 -7.08
C GLN A 476 5.47 -6.02 -7.99
N THR A 477 5.05 -5.97 -9.22
CA THR A 477 5.30 -7.00 -10.23
C THR A 477 6.36 -6.51 -11.23
N PRO A 478 7.47 -7.25 -11.41
CA PRO A 478 7.76 -8.62 -10.92
C PRO A 478 8.31 -8.70 -9.50
N GLY A 479 8.53 -7.58 -8.83
CA GLY A 479 9.20 -7.43 -7.54
C GLY A 479 10.55 -6.74 -7.71
N ILE A 480 10.56 -5.39 -7.73
CA ILE A 480 11.78 -4.59 -7.86
C ILE A 480 11.81 -3.55 -6.74
N MET A 481 12.82 -3.60 -5.90
CA MET A 481 13.07 -2.53 -4.93
C MET A 481 14.06 -1.53 -5.52
N VAL A 482 13.69 -0.25 -5.50
CA VAL A 482 14.53 0.86 -5.93
C VAL A 482 14.89 1.77 -4.77
N ALA A 483 16.09 2.36 -4.82
CA ALA A 483 16.56 3.41 -3.93
C ALA A 483 16.69 4.72 -4.72
N ILE A 484 15.83 5.68 -4.45
CA ILE A 484 15.76 6.96 -5.14
C ILE A 484 16.50 8.01 -4.31
N THR A 485 17.44 8.72 -4.93
CA THR A 485 18.19 9.81 -4.32
C THR A 485 18.10 11.07 -5.17
N GLY A 486 18.20 12.24 -4.53
CA GLY A 486 18.10 13.49 -5.27
C GLY A 486 18.13 14.72 -4.36
N PRO A 487 17.89 15.91 -4.92
CA PRO A 487 17.91 17.17 -4.20
C PRO A 487 16.60 17.38 -3.42
N TRP A 488 16.32 16.50 -2.46
CA TRP A 488 15.16 16.59 -1.59
C TRP A 488 15.08 17.96 -0.91
N LYS A 489 13.92 18.58 -0.91
CA LYS A 489 13.70 19.91 -0.33
C LYS A 489 12.34 20.00 0.36
N ARG A 490 12.25 20.87 1.36
CA ARG A 490 10.97 21.23 1.96
C ARG A 490 10.15 22.08 1.00
N HIS A 491 8.90 21.71 0.81
CA HIS A 491 7.96 22.54 0.07
C HIS A 491 7.46 23.67 0.98
N LYS A 492 7.36 24.89 0.43
CA LYS A 492 6.77 26.01 1.16
C LYS A 492 5.30 25.69 1.43
N ARG A 493 4.90 25.90 2.67
CA ARG A 493 3.52 25.71 3.14
C ARG A 493 2.56 26.61 2.39
#